data_30584f59223f9e7d909ae022428c8e84
#
_entry.id   30584f59223f9e7d909ae022428c8e84
#
_cell.length_a   1.000
_cell.length_b   1.000
_cell.length_c   1.000
_cell.angle_alpha   90.00
_cell.angle_beta   90.00
_cell.angle_gamma   90.00
#
_symmetry.space_group_name_H-M   'P 1'
#
loop_
_entity.id
_entity.type
_entity.pdbx_description
1 polymer ?
#
loop_
_entity_poly.entity_id
_entity_poly.type
_entity_poly.pdbx_seq_one_letter_code
_entity_poly.pdbx_strand_id
1 'polypeptide(L)' 'MDSKLKAFQEKIMVESDKEMRQIELDSQQKLKDYERDMEQKLEAEKLGLV' A
#
# COMPACT_ATOMS: atom_id res chain seq x y z
N MET A 1 10.02 -33.21 -16.62
CA MET A 1 10.24 -32.14 -17.59
C MET A 1 9.53 -30.88 -17.22
N ASP A 2 8.26 -30.97 -16.84
CA ASP A 2 7.46 -29.80 -16.52
C ASP A 2 7.68 -29.25 -15.11
N SER A 3 8.41 -30.01 -14.27
CA SER A 3 8.60 -29.62 -12.88
C SER A 3 9.43 -28.34 -12.71
N LYS A 4 10.45 -28.14 -13.56
CA LYS A 4 11.26 -26.93 -13.51
C LYS A 4 10.48 -25.70 -13.97
N LEU A 5 9.72 -25.86 -15.04
CA LEU A 5 8.88 -24.78 -15.57
C LEU A 5 7.78 -24.44 -14.57
N LYS A 6 7.17 -25.43 -13.97
CA LYS A 6 6.12 -25.26 -12.98
C LYS A 6 6.66 -24.55 -11.73
N ALA A 7 7.82 -24.95 -11.25
CA ALA A 7 8.47 -24.30 -10.12
C ALA A 7 8.80 -22.84 -10.42
N PHE A 8 9.27 -22.56 -11.63
CA PHE A 8 9.57 -21.21 -12.07
C PHE A 8 8.32 -20.34 -12.12
N GLN A 9 7.23 -20.88 -12.67
CA GLN A 9 5.96 -20.19 -12.72
C GLN A 9 5.40 -19.90 -11.33
N GLU A 10 5.47 -20.87 -10.43
CA GLU A 10 5.05 -20.70 -9.04
C GLU A 10 5.85 -19.61 -8.34
N LYS A 11 7.14 -19.58 -8.57
CA LYS A 11 8.02 -18.56 -7.99
C LYS A 11 7.63 -17.17 -8.47
N ILE A 12 7.36 -17.01 -9.75
CA ILE A 12 6.92 -15.74 -10.32
C ILE A 12 5.60 -15.31 -9.71
N MET A 13 4.66 -16.23 -9.56
CA MET A 13 3.36 -15.94 -8.97
C MET A 13 3.48 -15.49 -7.52
N VAL A 14 4.32 -16.16 -6.74
CA VAL A 14 4.55 -15.79 -5.34
C VAL A 14 5.18 -14.40 -5.23
N GLU A 15 6.18 -14.12 -6.06
CA GLU A 15 6.83 -12.81 -6.08
C GLU A 15 5.87 -11.71 -6.49
N SER A 16 5.05 -11.96 -7.51
CA SER A 16 4.01 -11.04 -7.95
C SER A 16 3.01 -10.73 -6.85
N ASP A 17 2.54 -11.76 -6.15
CA ASP A 17 1.61 -11.60 -5.03
C ASP A 17 2.22 -10.75 -3.91
N LYS A 18 3.49 -10.98 -3.60
CA LYS A 18 4.19 -10.19 -2.58
C LYS A 18 4.27 -8.73 -2.98
N GLU A 19 4.61 -8.47 -4.24
CA GLU A 19 4.68 -7.10 -4.74
C GLU A 19 3.33 -6.40 -4.70
N MET A 20 2.28 -7.10 -5.10
CA MET A 20 0.93 -6.55 -5.06
C MET A 20 0.49 -6.23 -3.63
N ARG A 21 0.79 -7.10 -2.69
CA ARG A 21 0.48 -6.88 -1.27
C ARG A 21 1.23 -5.67 -0.73
N GLN A 22 2.50 -5.52 -1.12
CA GLN A 22 3.29 -4.38 -0.69
C GLN A 22 2.74 -3.07 -1.24
N ILE A 23 2.33 -3.07 -2.50
CA ILE A 23 1.69 -1.89 -3.12
C ILE A 23 0.40 -1.54 -2.38
N GLU A 24 -0.43 -2.52 -2.05
CA GLU A 24 -1.65 -2.30 -1.28
C GLU A 24 -1.37 -1.67 0.08
N LEU A 25 -0.39 -2.23 0.81
CA LEU A 25 -0.02 -1.71 2.12
C LEU A 25 0.49 -0.27 2.03
N ASP A 26 1.33 0.01 1.05
CA ASP A 26 1.85 1.36 0.82
C ASP A 26 0.73 2.33 0.47
N SER A 27 -0.21 1.90 -0.36
CA SER A 27 -1.37 2.72 -0.74
C SER A 27 -2.26 3.03 0.46
N GLN A 28 -2.53 2.02 1.30
CA GLN A 28 -3.31 2.21 2.53
C GLN A 28 -2.63 3.16 3.49
N GLN A 29 -1.32 3.04 3.62
CA GLN A 29 -0.55 3.92 4.50
C GLN A 29 -0.59 5.37 4.01
N LYS A 30 -0.42 5.58 2.72
CA LYS A 30 -0.52 6.92 2.12
C LYS A 30 -1.89 7.52 2.31
N LEU A 31 -2.94 6.72 2.17
CA LEU A 31 -4.30 7.18 2.38
C LEU A 31 -4.52 7.60 3.83
N LYS A 32 -4.05 6.82 4.78
CA LYS A 32 -4.14 7.16 6.20
C LYS A 32 -3.39 8.44 6.52
N ASP A 33 -2.21 8.62 5.97
CA ASP A 33 -1.42 9.82 6.17
C ASP A 33 -2.13 11.04 5.60
N TYR A 34 -2.74 10.91 4.43
CA TYR A 34 -3.53 11.96 3.81
C TYR A 34 -4.73 12.34 4.67
N GLU A 35 -5.48 11.37 5.16
CA GLU A 35 -6.62 11.59 6.04
C GLU A 35 -6.22 12.30 7.32
N ARG A 36 -5.11 11.90 7.92
CA ARG A 36 -4.58 12.54 9.12
C ARG A 36 -4.22 13.99 8.87
N ASP A 37 -3.56 14.26 7.75
CA ASP A 37 -3.19 15.63 7.37
C ASP A 37 -4.42 16.50 7.19
N MET A 38 -5.46 15.98 6.54
CA MET A 38 -6.71 16.71 6.36
C MET A 38 -7.40 16.99 7.69
N GLU A 39 -7.45 16.01 8.58
CA GLU A 39 -8.02 16.17 9.92
C GLU A 39 -7.29 17.26 10.70
N GLN A 40 -5.96 17.25 10.66
CA GLN A 40 -5.16 18.27 11.33
C GLN A 40 -5.43 19.67 10.78
N LYS A 41 -5.54 19.80 9.46
CA LYS A 41 -5.85 21.06 8.83
C LYS A 41 -7.23 21.57 9.22
N LEU A 42 -8.21 20.67 9.23
CA LEU A 42 -9.58 21.04 9.65
C LEU A 42 -9.62 21.48 11.10
N GLU A 43 -8.92 20.81 11.99
CA GLU A 43 -8.84 21.19 13.39
C GLU A 43 -8.18 22.56 13.54
N ALA A 44 -7.10 22.82 12.80
CA ALA A 44 -6.43 24.10 12.83
C ALA A 44 -7.35 25.22 12.36
N GLU A 45 -8.15 25.00 11.33
CA GLU A 45 -9.15 25.97 10.86
C GLU A 45 -10.22 26.21 11.91
N LYS A 46 -10.73 25.17 12.56
CA LYS A 46 -11.72 25.30 13.62
C LYS A 46 -11.21 26.10 14.79
N LEU A 47 -9.94 25.95 15.11
CA LEU A 47 -9.32 26.68 16.21
C LEU A 47 -8.86 28.07 15.81
N GLY A 48 -8.98 28.42 14.55
CA GLY A 48 -8.56 29.73 14.07
C GLY A 48 -7.06 29.94 14.02
N LEU A 49 -6.30 28.84 13.89
CA LEU A 49 -4.85 28.88 13.87
C LEU A 49 -4.27 29.06 12.46
N VAL A 50 -5.09 29.13 11.45
CA VAL A 50 -4.66 29.28 10.07
C VAL A 50 -4.97 30.69 9.58
#